data_b76caa00b74be454c9b0e00e7636333a
#
_entry.id   b76caa00b74be454c9b0e00e7636333a
#
_cell.length_a   1.000
_cell.length_b   1.000
_cell.length_c   1.000
_cell.angle_alpha   90.00
_cell.angle_beta   90.00
_cell.angle_gamma   90.00
#
_symmetry.space_group_name_H-M   'P 1'
#
loop_
_entity.id
_entity.type
_entity.pdbx_description
1 polymer ?
#
loop_
_entity_poly.entity_id
_entity_poly.type
_entity_poly.pdbx_seq_one_letter_code
_entity_poly.pdbx_strand_id
1 'polypeptide(L)'
;MEITTGKREKWIDVLKGFAILCVVMGHTLDGVLGKGLYTSAEDVLIRAYDFIYVFHMPLFMLVSGYIFFKVYVREDGIRTEKLRRQIMNLLCLYFLFSLLYGLLKFGLSAFVSSDVGLSDILLIPIRPIGPYWYLYTMILFYLLFSFEAVRRINSWFLLILLFALSTVSKMFDIDGFFAINRVLFLAFFFLMGKIIVDYIEKCSVFAGVYFVVAIALFIVLYGSYESKIVYYIVKSIIAFGVSGGLALIAYRLEKWFAGRKCNLLEFLGEHSLEIYLLHVFFTTGFLTVFDKLHIDGLLGLLLIFILSVILPMVAAWILKKIKLYDLVFRPVSYIKTGKNK
;
A
#
# COMPACT_ATOMS: atom_id res chain seq x y z
N MET A 1 1.40 -8.22 -13.74
CA MET A 1 2.50 -8.98 -13.11
C MET A 1 2.23 -10.45 -13.38
N GLU A 2 2.84 -11.01 -14.44
CA GLU A 2 2.68 -12.44 -14.76
C GLU A 2 3.52 -13.27 -13.80
N ILE A 3 2.86 -14.01 -12.94
CA ILE A 3 3.46 -15.07 -12.12
C ILE A 3 3.57 -16.30 -13.04
N THR A 4 4.61 -16.35 -13.85
CA THR A 4 4.92 -17.55 -14.66
C THR A 4 5.74 -18.52 -13.83
N THR A 5 5.09 -19.45 -13.18
CA THR A 5 5.47 -20.81 -12.73
C THR A 5 4.73 -21.21 -11.45
N GLY A 6 3.41 -21.22 -11.50
CA GLY A 6 2.53 -21.70 -10.44
C GLY A 6 1.13 -21.16 -10.67
N LYS A 7 0.13 -21.92 -10.29
CA LYS A 7 -1.26 -21.48 -10.33
C LYS A 7 -1.38 -20.13 -9.60
N ARG A 8 -1.89 -19.09 -10.27
CA ARG A 8 -2.10 -17.76 -9.68
C ARG A 8 -2.97 -17.89 -8.43
N GLU A 9 -2.49 -17.35 -7.32
CA GLU A 9 -3.19 -17.41 -6.04
C GLU A 9 -4.18 -16.26 -5.95
N LYS A 10 -5.45 -16.56 -6.08
CA LYS A 10 -6.54 -15.58 -6.15
C LYS A 10 -6.73 -14.80 -4.86
N TRP A 11 -6.47 -15.44 -3.71
CA TRP A 11 -6.58 -14.76 -2.41
C TRP A 11 -5.66 -13.54 -2.29
N ILE A 12 -4.50 -13.55 -2.98
CA ILE A 12 -3.59 -12.40 -3.05
C ILE A 12 -4.24 -11.25 -3.82
N ASP A 13 -4.92 -11.55 -4.94
CA ASP A 13 -5.61 -10.52 -5.71
C ASP A 13 -6.82 -9.99 -4.94
N VAL A 14 -7.56 -10.83 -4.23
CA VAL A 14 -8.64 -10.40 -3.32
C VAL A 14 -8.12 -9.47 -2.24
N LEU A 15 -6.98 -9.79 -1.59
CA LEU A 15 -6.37 -8.92 -0.59
C LEU A 15 -5.90 -7.60 -1.17
N LYS A 16 -5.26 -7.60 -2.33
CA LYS A 16 -4.84 -6.37 -3.01
C LYS A 16 -6.04 -5.51 -3.38
N GLY A 17 -7.14 -6.14 -3.84
CA GLY A 17 -8.39 -5.45 -4.16
C GLY A 17 -9.02 -4.80 -2.93
N PHE A 18 -9.07 -5.50 -1.81
CA PHE A 18 -9.53 -4.92 -0.55
C PHE A 18 -8.61 -3.80 -0.07
N ALA A 19 -7.31 -4.03 -0.06
CA ALA A 19 -6.32 -3.07 0.41
C ALA A 19 -6.32 -1.78 -0.43
N ILE A 20 -6.48 -1.88 -1.77
CA ILE A 20 -6.51 -0.67 -2.62
C ILE A 20 -7.78 0.14 -2.39
N LEU A 21 -8.93 -0.49 -2.13
CA LEU A 21 -10.14 0.23 -1.72
C LEU A 21 -9.90 0.99 -0.41
N CYS A 22 -9.21 0.38 0.57
CA CYS A 22 -8.84 1.04 1.82
C CYS A 22 -7.90 2.23 1.58
N VAL A 23 -6.94 2.13 0.65
CA VAL A 23 -6.06 3.26 0.29
C VAL A 23 -6.87 4.43 -0.27
N VAL A 24 -7.72 4.16 -1.27
CA VAL A 24 -8.53 5.22 -1.90
C VAL A 24 -9.51 5.83 -0.90
N MET A 25 -10.16 5.01 -0.07
CA MET A 25 -11.05 5.49 1.00
C MET A 25 -10.28 6.33 2.03
N GLY A 26 -9.10 5.88 2.46
CA GLY A 26 -8.26 6.62 3.39
C GLY A 26 -7.89 8.00 2.86
N HIS A 27 -7.45 8.12 1.61
CA HIS A 27 -7.15 9.41 0.99
C HIS A 27 -8.40 10.27 0.74
N THR A 28 -9.55 9.66 0.48
CA THR A 28 -10.83 10.38 0.36
C THR A 28 -11.24 10.97 1.71
N LEU A 29 -11.18 10.17 2.78
CA LEU A 29 -11.48 10.61 4.14
C LEU A 29 -10.53 11.72 4.60
N ASP A 30 -9.22 11.54 4.38
CA ASP A 30 -8.20 12.55 4.69
C ASP A 30 -8.52 13.90 4.04
N GLY A 31 -8.85 13.89 2.76
CA GLY A 31 -9.18 15.08 2.01
C GLY A 31 -10.51 15.72 2.42
N VAL A 32 -11.54 14.92 2.67
CA VAL A 32 -12.88 15.40 3.09
C VAL A 32 -12.80 16.02 4.49
N LEU A 33 -12.12 15.35 5.43
CA LEU A 33 -11.91 15.86 6.80
C LEU A 33 -11.01 17.11 6.79
N GLY A 34 -9.92 17.08 6.03
CA GLY A 34 -8.99 18.22 5.94
C GLY A 34 -9.60 19.49 5.31
N LYS A 35 -10.68 19.35 4.53
CA LYS A 35 -11.43 20.49 3.94
C LYS A 35 -12.71 20.83 4.69
N GLY A 36 -13.09 20.09 5.73
CA GLY A 36 -14.35 20.29 6.46
C GLY A 36 -15.61 20.07 5.61
N LEU A 37 -15.52 19.23 4.57
CA LEU A 37 -16.65 18.96 3.65
C LEU A 37 -17.73 18.06 4.27
N TYR A 38 -17.53 17.57 5.47
CA TYR A 38 -18.49 16.71 6.16
C TYR A 38 -18.43 16.92 7.66
N THR A 39 -19.46 17.56 8.22
CA THR A 39 -19.50 17.94 9.64
C THR A 39 -20.49 17.08 10.46
N SER A 40 -21.52 16.50 9.82
CA SER A 40 -22.64 15.84 10.52
C SER A 40 -22.27 14.52 11.22
N ALA A 41 -21.17 13.87 10.87
CA ALA A 41 -20.70 12.63 11.50
C ALA A 41 -19.17 12.57 11.53
N GLU A 42 -18.53 13.69 11.81
CA GLU A 42 -17.07 13.86 11.78
C GLU A 42 -16.36 12.82 12.66
N ASP A 43 -16.84 12.59 13.88
CA ASP A 43 -16.26 11.57 14.79
C ASP A 43 -16.26 10.16 14.20
N VAL A 44 -17.32 9.78 13.48
CA VAL A 44 -17.40 8.47 12.82
C VAL A 44 -16.40 8.37 11.67
N LEU A 45 -16.27 9.45 10.88
CA LEU A 45 -15.32 9.50 9.77
C LEU A 45 -13.86 9.50 10.28
N ILE A 46 -13.57 10.22 11.36
CA ILE A 46 -12.26 10.22 12.01
C ILE A 46 -11.90 8.81 12.49
N ARG A 47 -12.83 8.12 13.16
CA ARG A 47 -12.60 6.72 13.59
C ARG A 47 -12.38 5.78 12.42
N ALA A 48 -13.15 5.93 11.34
CA ALA A 48 -12.99 5.13 10.12
C ALA A 48 -11.63 5.40 9.45
N TYR A 49 -11.24 6.66 9.36
CA TYR A 49 -9.92 7.10 8.88
C TYR A 49 -8.81 6.47 9.70
N ASP A 50 -8.84 6.63 11.02
CA ASP A 50 -7.82 6.10 11.93
C ASP A 50 -7.72 4.58 11.82
N PHE A 51 -8.86 3.88 11.77
CA PHE A 51 -8.85 2.42 11.59
C PHE A 51 -8.19 2.00 10.28
N ILE A 52 -8.54 2.63 9.17
CA ILE A 52 -7.94 2.35 7.86
C ILE A 52 -6.43 2.60 7.89
N TYR A 53 -6.00 3.72 8.48
CA TYR A 53 -4.58 4.10 8.56
C TYR A 53 -3.76 3.22 9.53
N VAL A 54 -4.40 2.42 10.38
CA VAL A 54 -3.70 1.43 11.19
C VAL A 54 -3.17 0.30 10.32
N PHE A 55 -3.94 -0.23 9.37
CA PHE A 55 -3.64 -1.53 8.75
C PHE A 55 -3.44 -1.53 7.23
N HIS A 56 -3.97 -0.55 6.47
CA HIS A 56 -3.96 -0.64 5.00
C HIS A 56 -2.55 -0.74 4.41
N MET A 57 -1.59 0.06 4.89
CA MET A 57 -0.20 -0.02 4.43
C MET A 57 0.56 -1.23 4.98
N PRO A 58 0.43 -1.60 6.28
CA PRO A 58 0.84 -2.90 6.79
C PRO A 58 0.38 -4.09 5.94
N LEU A 59 -0.89 -4.12 5.55
CA LEU A 59 -1.46 -5.18 4.70
C LEU A 59 -0.78 -5.23 3.32
N PHE A 60 -0.60 -4.08 2.66
CA PHE A 60 0.11 -4.03 1.38
C PHE A 60 1.56 -4.50 1.50
N MET A 61 2.26 -4.12 2.57
CA MET A 61 3.64 -4.54 2.79
C MET A 61 3.75 -6.04 3.08
N LEU A 62 2.82 -6.59 3.84
CA LEU A 62 2.73 -8.03 4.09
C LEU A 62 2.53 -8.82 2.77
N VAL A 63 1.59 -8.38 1.93
CA VAL A 63 1.34 -8.98 0.61
C VAL A 63 2.57 -8.85 -0.29
N SER A 64 3.24 -7.70 -0.28
CA SER A 64 4.46 -7.47 -1.07
C SER A 64 5.62 -8.34 -0.61
N GLY A 65 5.77 -8.53 0.69
CA GLY A 65 6.74 -9.44 1.28
C GLY A 65 6.44 -10.90 0.92
N TYR A 66 5.18 -11.34 1.03
CA TYR A 66 4.77 -12.66 0.60
C TYR A 66 5.15 -12.92 -0.87
N ILE A 67 4.81 -11.99 -1.76
CA ILE A 67 5.14 -12.09 -3.19
C ILE A 67 6.66 -12.12 -3.38
N PHE A 68 7.41 -11.27 -2.66
CA PHE A 68 8.86 -11.24 -2.76
C PHE A 68 9.47 -12.60 -2.40
N PHE A 69 9.17 -13.13 -1.23
CA PHE A 69 9.76 -14.39 -0.77
C PHE A 69 9.31 -15.58 -1.59
N LYS A 70 8.08 -15.61 -2.07
CA LYS A 70 7.56 -16.71 -2.89
C LYS A 70 8.04 -16.68 -4.35
N VAL A 71 8.17 -15.47 -4.92
CA VAL A 71 8.43 -15.33 -6.37
C VAL A 71 9.91 -15.17 -6.68
N TYR A 72 10.67 -14.48 -5.83
CA TYR A 72 12.06 -14.13 -6.11
C TYR A 72 13.07 -14.96 -5.34
N VAL A 73 12.73 -15.45 -4.16
CA VAL A 73 13.60 -16.30 -3.34
C VAL A 73 13.41 -17.77 -3.71
N ARG A 74 14.50 -18.54 -3.77
CA ARG A 74 14.57 -19.98 -4.00
C ARG A 74 15.51 -20.60 -2.98
N GLU A 75 15.53 -21.94 -2.92
CA GLU A 75 16.46 -22.70 -2.06
C GLU A 75 17.92 -22.44 -2.45
N ASP A 76 18.21 -22.30 -3.75
CA ASP A 76 19.53 -22.06 -4.32
C ASP A 76 19.93 -20.59 -4.40
N GLY A 77 19.09 -19.64 -3.90
CA GLY A 77 19.39 -18.22 -3.91
C GLY A 77 18.24 -17.32 -4.34
N ILE A 78 18.50 -16.38 -5.25
CA ILE A 78 17.50 -15.41 -5.71
C ILE A 78 17.43 -15.35 -7.24
N ARG A 79 16.23 -15.14 -7.78
CA ARG A 79 16.01 -14.93 -9.23
C ARG A 79 16.46 -13.53 -9.64
N THR A 80 17.78 -13.32 -9.72
CA THR A 80 18.41 -12.00 -9.86
C THR A 80 17.88 -11.21 -11.05
N GLU A 81 17.80 -11.81 -12.22
CA GLU A 81 17.36 -11.11 -13.43
C GLU A 81 15.87 -10.68 -13.33
N LYS A 82 15.01 -11.53 -12.75
CA LYS A 82 13.60 -11.21 -12.53
C LYS A 82 13.45 -10.10 -11.51
N LEU A 83 14.21 -10.16 -10.40
CA LEU A 83 14.21 -9.16 -9.35
C LEU A 83 14.73 -7.80 -9.88
N ARG A 84 15.87 -7.82 -10.63
CA ARG A 84 16.43 -6.62 -11.23
C ARG A 84 15.42 -5.91 -12.13
N ARG A 85 14.73 -6.66 -13.00
CA ARG A 85 13.67 -6.10 -13.86
C ARG A 85 12.54 -5.46 -13.06
N GLN A 86 12.13 -6.11 -11.96
CA GLN A 86 11.08 -5.57 -11.10
C GLN A 86 11.53 -4.30 -10.39
N ILE A 87 12.75 -4.27 -9.84
CA ILE A 87 13.31 -3.05 -9.20
C ILE A 87 13.40 -1.91 -10.20
N MET A 88 13.91 -2.17 -11.41
CA MET A 88 13.98 -1.16 -12.47
C MET A 88 12.59 -0.64 -12.86
N ASN A 89 11.60 -1.53 -12.95
CA ASN A 89 10.22 -1.11 -13.24
C ASN A 89 9.65 -0.22 -12.13
N LEU A 90 9.85 -0.59 -10.86
CA LEU A 90 9.45 0.21 -9.72
C LEU A 90 10.14 1.57 -9.68
N LEU A 91 11.44 1.64 -10.01
CA LEU A 91 12.19 2.90 -10.11
C LEU A 91 11.60 3.80 -11.19
N CYS A 92 11.37 3.26 -12.39
CA CYS A 92 10.75 4.03 -13.48
C CYS A 92 9.37 4.58 -13.09
N LEU A 93 8.51 3.74 -12.47
CA LEU A 93 7.20 4.16 -12.00
C LEU A 93 7.30 5.21 -10.90
N TYR A 94 8.21 5.02 -9.95
CA TYR A 94 8.44 5.95 -8.87
C TYR A 94 8.81 7.34 -9.38
N PHE A 95 9.83 7.44 -10.25
CA PHE A 95 10.26 8.72 -10.79
C PHE A 95 9.20 9.35 -11.70
N LEU A 96 8.58 8.57 -12.59
CA LEU A 96 7.56 9.07 -13.50
C LEU A 96 6.38 9.69 -12.74
N PHE A 97 5.81 8.94 -11.81
CA PHE A 97 4.59 9.39 -11.10
C PHE A 97 4.89 10.41 -10.00
N SER A 98 6.04 10.34 -9.33
CA SER A 98 6.46 11.39 -8.38
C SER A 98 6.70 12.72 -9.08
N LEU A 99 7.38 12.70 -10.23
CA LEU A 99 7.63 13.91 -11.02
C LEU A 99 6.31 14.49 -11.55
N LEU A 100 5.46 13.65 -12.14
CA LEU A 100 4.15 14.08 -12.65
C LEU A 100 3.30 14.71 -11.54
N TYR A 101 3.22 14.07 -10.38
CA TYR A 101 2.49 14.58 -9.22
C TYR A 101 3.07 15.88 -8.70
N GLY A 102 4.40 15.95 -8.54
CA GLY A 102 5.10 17.15 -8.08
C GLY A 102 4.88 18.34 -9.01
N LEU A 103 5.06 18.13 -10.31
CA LEU A 103 4.85 19.18 -11.33
C LEU A 103 3.40 19.65 -11.37
N LEU A 104 2.42 18.74 -11.28
CA LEU A 104 1.01 19.14 -11.25
C LEU A 104 0.66 19.92 -9.97
N LYS A 105 1.13 19.47 -8.81
CA LYS A 105 0.93 20.20 -7.55
C LYS A 105 1.58 21.58 -7.58
N PHE A 106 2.80 21.69 -8.07
CA PHE A 106 3.51 22.95 -8.22
C PHE A 106 2.80 23.88 -9.23
N GLY A 107 2.46 23.38 -10.42
CA GLY A 107 1.80 24.18 -11.46
C GLY A 107 0.37 24.60 -11.12
N LEU A 108 -0.34 23.82 -10.29
CA LEU A 108 -1.71 24.10 -9.85
C LEU A 108 -1.78 24.67 -8.42
N SER A 109 -0.65 25.14 -7.86
CA SER A 109 -0.60 25.66 -6.48
C SER A 109 -1.57 26.80 -6.19
N ALA A 110 -1.92 27.61 -7.19
CA ALA A 110 -2.94 28.65 -7.07
C ALA A 110 -4.39 28.11 -6.90
N PHE A 111 -4.63 26.86 -7.29
CA PHE A 111 -5.97 26.24 -7.28
C PHE A 111 -6.11 25.11 -6.26
N VAL A 112 -5.02 24.52 -5.87
CA VAL A 112 -4.96 23.37 -4.94
C VAL A 112 -4.08 23.80 -3.78
N SER A 113 -4.55 23.65 -2.54
CA SER A 113 -3.71 23.83 -1.35
C SER A 113 -2.51 22.88 -1.43
N SER A 114 -1.34 23.43 -1.72
CA SER A 114 -0.13 22.62 -1.99
C SER A 114 1.09 23.30 -1.42
N ASP A 115 1.79 22.57 -0.54
CA ASP A 115 3.08 22.97 0.02
C ASP A 115 4.27 22.42 -0.80
N VAL A 116 4.03 21.94 -2.03
CA VAL A 116 5.07 21.35 -2.89
C VAL A 116 5.80 22.47 -3.63
N GLY A 117 7.07 22.69 -3.25
CA GLY A 117 7.99 23.60 -3.93
C GLY A 117 8.87 22.92 -4.96
N LEU A 118 9.62 23.71 -5.72
CA LEU A 118 10.61 23.19 -6.69
C LEU A 118 11.70 22.37 -5.99
N SER A 119 12.10 22.75 -4.77
CA SER A 119 13.04 22.01 -3.94
C SER A 119 12.56 20.58 -3.63
N ASP A 120 11.26 20.39 -3.39
CA ASP A 120 10.71 19.06 -3.11
C ASP A 120 10.77 18.16 -4.34
N ILE A 121 10.54 18.75 -5.53
CA ILE A 121 10.66 18.02 -6.80
C ILE A 121 12.11 17.56 -7.04
N LEU A 122 13.08 18.44 -6.77
CA LEU A 122 14.50 18.11 -6.93
C LEU A 122 14.96 17.05 -5.91
N LEU A 123 14.33 17.00 -4.74
CA LEU A 123 14.64 16.03 -3.68
C LEU A 123 13.91 14.69 -3.83
N ILE A 124 13.08 14.48 -4.86
CA ILE A 124 12.40 13.19 -5.12
C ILE A 124 13.33 11.97 -4.98
N PRO A 125 14.59 11.97 -5.45
CA PRO A 125 15.47 10.80 -5.29
C PRO A 125 15.76 10.40 -3.84
N ILE A 126 15.63 11.34 -2.90
CA ILE A 126 15.97 11.15 -1.48
C ILE A 126 14.70 11.23 -0.61
N ARG A 127 13.79 12.13 -0.94
CA ARG A 127 12.56 12.40 -0.20
C ARG A 127 11.34 12.15 -1.08
N PRO A 128 10.65 11.02 -0.90
CA PRO A 128 9.46 10.71 -1.70
C PRO A 128 8.33 11.69 -1.41
N ILE A 129 7.58 12.06 -2.46
CA ILE A 129 6.43 12.97 -2.35
C ILE A 129 5.11 12.23 -2.58
N GLY A 130 4.04 12.73 -1.94
CA GLY A 130 2.70 12.18 -2.05
C GLY A 130 2.65 10.70 -1.66
N PRO A 131 1.77 9.89 -2.25
CA PRO A 131 1.62 8.49 -1.89
C PRO A 131 2.75 7.59 -2.41
N TYR A 132 3.65 8.09 -3.27
CA TYR A 132 4.68 7.28 -3.94
C TYR A 132 5.83 6.85 -3.03
N TRP A 133 5.85 7.30 -1.76
CA TRP A 133 6.75 6.78 -0.74
C TRP A 133 6.65 5.26 -0.57
N TYR A 134 5.49 4.66 -0.90
CA TYR A 134 5.32 3.20 -0.86
C TYR A 134 6.20 2.48 -1.89
N LEU A 135 6.25 2.97 -3.15
CA LEU A 135 7.14 2.42 -4.18
C LEU A 135 8.60 2.54 -3.75
N TYR A 136 8.97 3.71 -3.20
CA TYR A 136 10.30 3.95 -2.66
C TYR A 136 10.67 2.93 -1.58
N THR A 137 9.79 2.73 -0.61
CA THR A 137 9.99 1.75 0.48
C THR A 137 10.05 0.31 -0.07
N MET A 138 9.23 -0.04 -1.05
CA MET A 138 9.30 -1.35 -1.70
C MET A 138 10.65 -1.58 -2.38
N ILE A 139 11.19 -0.57 -3.08
CA ILE A 139 12.52 -0.66 -3.71
C ILE A 139 13.58 -0.94 -2.66
N LEU A 140 13.55 -0.19 -1.52
CA LEU A 140 14.48 -0.39 -0.42
C LEU A 140 14.41 -1.82 0.15
N PHE A 141 13.20 -2.36 0.34
CA PHE A 141 13.03 -3.72 0.86
C PHE A 141 13.46 -4.78 -0.15
N TYR A 142 13.16 -4.60 -1.43
CA TYR A 142 13.62 -5.52 -2.48
C TYR A 142 15.16 -5.54 -2.55
N LEU A 143 15.82 -4.39 -2.39
CA LEU A 143 17.28 -4.31 -2.30
C LEU A 143 17.79 -4.96 -1.01
N LEU A 144 17.24 -4.58 0.17
CA LEU A 144 17.68 -5.10 1.47
C LEU A 144 17.57 -6.63 1.55
N PHE A 145 16.40 -7.18 1.21
CA PHE A 145 16.15 -8.61 1.26
C PHE A 145 16.74 -9.39 0.05
N SER A 146 17.34 -8.69 -0.93
CA SER A 146 18.14 -9.36 -1.96
C SER A 146 19.46 -9.88 -1.41
N PHE A 147 20.01 -9.27 -0.36
CA PHE A 147 21.25 -9.72 0.26
C PHE A 147 21.05 -11.03 1.02
N GLU A 148 21.87 -12.02 0.72
CA GLU A 148 21.80 -13.33 1.34
C GLU A 148 22.07 -13.26 2.86
N ALA A 149 23.00 -12.41 3.26
CA ALA A 149 23.32 -12.19 4.67
C ALA A 149 22.07 -11.81 5.49
N VAL A 150 21.19 -10.95 4.94
CA VAL A 150 19.94 -10.55 5.60
C VAL A 150 18.95 -11.72 5.66
N ARG A 151 18.82 -12.49 4.57
CA ARG A 151 17.90 -13.64 4.51
C ARG A 151 18.32 -14.82 5.38
N ARG A 152 19.62 -14.95 5.69
CA ARG A 152 20.16 -15.97 6.60
C ARG A 152 19.90 -15.67 8.07
N ILE A 153 19.60 -14.42 8.43
CA ILE A 153 19.20 -14.08 9.80
C ILE A 153 17.91 -14.82 10.15
N ASN A 154 17.84 -15.36 11.36
CA ASN A 154 16.61 -15.99 11.84
C ASN A 154 15.45 -15.01 11.75
N SER A 155 14.37 -15.41 11.07
CA SER A 155 13.24 -14.51 10.76
C SER A 155 12.53 -14.02 12.01
N TRP A 156 12.39 -14.83 13.04
CA TRP A 156 11.78 -14.44 14.31
C TRP A 156 12.64 -13.43 15.07
N PHE A 157 13.94 -13.66 15.11
CA PHE A 157 14.88 -12.69 15.70
C PHE A 157 14.82 -11.34 14.96
N LEU A 158 14.83 -11.37 13.62
CA LEU A 158 14.77 -10.16 12.81
C LEU A 158 13.43 -9.43 12.97
N LEU A 159 12.30 -10.13 13.11
CA LEU A 159 11.01 -9.53 13.43
C LEU A 159 11.03 -8.79 14.77
N ILE A 160 11.54 -9.43 15.82
CA ILE A 160 11.67 -8.81 17.15
C ILE A 160 12.57 -7.59 17.08
N LEU A 161 13.70 -7.69 16.39
CA LEU A 161 14.65 -6.60 16.20
C LEU A 161 14.00 -5.41 15.46
N LEU A 162 13.32 -5.65 14.34
CA LEU A 162 12.63 -4.61 13.57
C LEU A 162 11.52 -3.93 14.39
N PHE A 163 10.76 -4.71 15.16
CA PHE A 163 9.75 -4.16 16.05
C PHE A 163 10.37 -3.27 17.14
N ALA A 164 11.43 -3.75 17.79
CA ALA A 164 12.14 -2.98 18.80
C ALA A 164 12.74 -1.68 18.23
N LEU A 165 13.44 -1.78 17.08
CA LEU A 165 14.03 -0.61 16.42
C LEU A 165 12.97 0.39 15.98
N SER A 166 11.82 -0.06 15.45
CA SER A 166 10.72 0.83 15.07
C SER A 166 10.12 1.55 16.28
N THR A 167 9.99 0.84 17.42
CA THR A 167 9.49 1.43 18.67
C THR A 167 10.48 2.45 19.22
N VAL A 168 11.78 2.11 19.30
CA VAL A 168 12.84 3.02 19.76
C VAL A 168 12.92 4.25 18.86
N SER A 169 12.91 4.08 17.55
CA SER A 169 12.94 5.18 16.58
C SER A 169 11.77 6.15 16.79
N LYS A 170 10.59 5.62 17.16
CA LYS A 170 9.39 6.42 17.47
C LYS A 170 9.50 7.14 18.82
N MET A 171 10.16 6.53 19.81
CA MET A 171 10.42 7.18 21.11
C MET A 171 11.28 8.43 20.97
N PHE A 172 12.31 8.36 20.14
CA PHE A 172 13.27 9.45 19.95
C PHE A 172 12.92 10.37 18.77
N ASP A 173 11.72 10.22 18.18
CA ASP A 173 11.26 10.95 17.00
C ASP A 173 12.33 11.00 15.88
N ILE A 174 13.06 9.89 15.69
CA ILE A 174 14.07 9.74 14.64
C ILE A 174 13.35 9.61 13.29
N ASP A 175 12.84 10.71 12.80
CA ASP A 175 12.14 10.75 11.50
C ASP A 175 12.94 11.62 10.52
N GLY A 176 14.12 11.16 10.19
CA GLY A 176 15.02 11.87 9.29
C GLY A 176 14.64 11.76 7.82
N PHE A 177 15.61 12.02 6.94
CA PHE A 177 15.46 12.10 5.48
C PHE A 177 14.71 10.93 4.82
N PHE A 178 14.75 9.73 5.39
CA PHE A 178 14.19 8.52 4.81
C PHE A 178 12.93 8.03 5.51
N ALA A 179 12.29 8.82 6.36
CA ALA A 179 11.14 8.39 7.16
C ALA A 179 11.43 7.05 7.88
N ILE A 180 12.55 6.99 8.61
CA ILE A 180 13.11 5.76 9.21
C ILE A 180 12.07 5.02 10.06
N ASN A 181 11.28 5.75 10.85
CA ASN A 181 10.19 5.20 11.64
C ASN A 181 9.21 4.36 10.80
N ARG A 182 8.82 4.91 9.65
CA ARG A 182 7.89 4.26 8.72
C ARG A 182 8.55 3.05 8.04
N VAL A 183 9.80 3.21 7.61
CA VAL A 183 10.55 2.13 6.95
C VAL A 183 10.74 0.96 7.91
N LEU A 184 11.18 1.17 9.15
CA LEU A 184 11.36 0.11 10.15
C LEU A 184 10.04 -0.59 10.48
N PHE A 185 8.97 0.18 10.69
CA PHE A 185 7.64 -0.35 10.95
C PHE A 185 7.14 -1.25 9.82
N LEU A 186 7.29 -0.79 8.58
CA LEU A 186 6.82 -1.54 7.41
C LEU A 186 7.72 -2.71 7.05
N ALA A 187 9.02 -2.65 7.36
CA ALA A 187 9.94 -3.78 7.19
C ALA A 187 9.51 -5.00 8.03
N PHE A 188 8.97 -4.77 9.22
CA PHE A 188 8.36 -5.83 10.03
C PHE A 188 7.24 -6.55 9.27
N PHE A 189 6.30 -5.80 8.66
CA PHE A 189 5.20 -6.41 7.89
C PHE A 189 5.67 -7.06 6.59
N PHE A 190 6.67 -6.49 5.94
CA PHE A 190 7.27 -7.12 4.77
C PHE A 190 7.89 -8.49 5.11
N LEU A 191 8.62 -8.57 6.22
CA LEU A 191 9.21 -9.83 6.69
C LEU A 191 8.14 -10.82 7.18
N MET A 192 7.02 -10.35 7.75
CA MET A 192 5.87 -11.21 8.04
C MET A 192 5.36 -11.96 6.81
N GLY A 193 5.47 -11.36 5.63
CA GLY A 193 5.14 -12.04 4.38
C GLY A 193 5.90 -13.37 4.22
N LYS A 194 7.17 -13.45 4.65
CA LYS A 194 7.93 -14.72 4.69
C LYS A 194 7.32 -15.73 5.66
N ILE A 195 6.96 -15.27 6.86
CA ILE A 195 6.33 -16.16 7.86
C ILE A 195 5.02 -16.73 7.32
N ILE A 196 4.25 -15.92 6.60
CA ILE A 196 3.01 -16.41 5.95
C ILE A 196 3.34 -17.44 4.87
N VAL A 197 4.39 -17.27 4.05
CA VAL A 197 4.82 -18.29 3.08
C VAL A 197 5.07 -19.63 3.78
N ASP A 198 5.75 -19.60 4.93
CA ASP A 198 6.20 -20.80 5.62
C ASP A 198 5.09 -21.46 6.47
N TYR A 199 4.13 -20.68 7.01
CA TYR A 199 3.20 -21.13 8.04
C TYR A 199 1.71 -20.88 7.78
N ILE A 200 1.32 -20.40 6.59
CA ILE A 200 -0.06 -19.95 6.30
C ILE A 200 -1.12 -21.03 6.60
N GLU A 201 -0.82 -22.29 6.30
CA GLU A 201 -1.75 -23.39 6.52
C GLU A 201 -2.05 -23.61 8.01
N LYS A 202 -1.00 -23.61 8.83
CA LYS A 202 -1.10 -23.80 10.28
C LYS A 202 -1.78 -22.61 10.96
N CYS A 203 -1.37 -21.39 10.61
CA CYS A 203 -1.89 -20.17 11.24
C CYS A 203 -3.32 -19.87 10.81
N SER A 204 -3.75 -20.28 9.61
CA SER A 204 -5.09 -19.96 9.09
C SER A 204 -6.23 -20.53 9.96
N VAL A 205 -5.99 -21.54 10.78
CA VAL A 205 -7.00 -22.11 11.69
C VAL A 205 -7.53 -21.05 12.66
N PHE A 206 -6.70 -20.14 13.12
CA PHE A 206 -7.04 -19.09 14.09
C PHE A 206 -7.31 -17.71 13.44
N ALA A 207 -7.44 -17.66 12.11
CA ALA A 207 -7.59 -16.42 11.35
C ALA A 207 -8.70 -15.49 11.89
N GLY A 208 -9.89 -16.06 12.15
CA GLY A 208 -11.03 -15.31 12.69
C GLY A 208 -10.76 -14.75 14.10
N VAL A 209 -10.09 -15.50 14.95
CA VAL A 209 -9.75 -15.08 16.30
C VAL A 209 -8.79 -13.88 16.27
N TYR A 210 -7.71 -13.95 15.51
CA TYR A 210 -6.77 -12.84 15.37
C TYR A 210 -7.44 -11.56 14.87
N PHE A 211 -8.32 -11.68 13.89
CA PHE A 211 -9.04 -10.55 13.33
C PHE A 211 -10.02 -9.93 14.32
N VAL A 212 -10.86 -10.77 14.98
CA VAL A 212 -11.85 -10.28 15.95
C VAL A 212 -11.19 -9.64 17.16
N VAL A 213 -10.13 -10.26 17.70
CA VAL A 213 -9.37 -9.68 18.83
C VAL A 213 -8.75 -8.34 18.45
N ALA A 214 -8.19 -8.20 17.25
CA ALA A 214 -7.60 -6.94 16.81
C ALA A 214 -8.66 -5.83 16.64
N ILE A 215 -9.83 -6.15 16.10
CA ILE A 215 -10.97 -5.21 16.03
C ILE A 215 -11.45 -4.82 17.43
N ALA A 216 -11.62 -5.77 18.33
CA ALA A 216 -12.03 -5.50 19.70
C ALA A 216 -11.02 -4.59 20.42
N LEU A 217 -9.71 -4.85 20.25
CA LEU A 217 -8.66 -4.00 20.80
C LEU A 217 -8.73 -2.58 20.23
N PHE A 218 -8.99 -2.42 18.92
CA PHE A 218 -9.17 -1.09 18.34
C PHE A 218 -10.34 -0.36 18.97
N ILE A 219 -11.52 -1.01 19.09
CA ILE A 219 -12.73 -0.39 19.63
C ILE A 219 -12.55 0.01 21.09
N VAL A 220 -11.98 -0.90 21.93
CA VAL A 220 -11.83 -0.68 23.37
C VAL A 220 -10.75 0.35 23.69
N LEU A 221 -9.67 0.32 22.94
CA LEU A 221 -8.50 1.13 23.23
C LEU A 221 -8.42 2.43 22.41
N TYR A 222 -9.39 2.69 21.52
CA TYR A 222 -9.43 3.90 20.72
C TYR A 222 -9.51 5.16 21.60
N GLY A 223 -8.53 6.04 21.44
CA GLY A 223 -8.50 7.30 22.19
C GLY A 223 -8.07 7.22 23.67
N SER A 224 -7.72 6.01 24.17
CA SER A 224 -7.42 5.78 25.58
C SER A 224 -5.93 5.93 25.96
N TYR A 225 -5.12 6.60 25.11
CA TYR A 225 -3.66 6.62 25.33
C TYR A 225 -3.14 7.99 25.70
N GLU A 226 -2.56 8.10 26.89
CA GLU A 226 -1.79 9.26 27.33
C GLU A 226 -0.33 9.20 26.81
N SER A 227 0.24 8.00 26.69
CA SER A 227 1.62 7.77 26.26
C SER A 227 1.74 7.47 24.76
N LYS A 228 2.57 8.24 24.03
CA LYS A 228 2.89 8.00 22.61
C LYS A 228 3.41 6.59 22.37
N ILE A 229 4.18 6.03 23.30
CA ILE A 229 4.79 4.70 23.18
C ILE A 229 3.70 3.62 23.27
N VAL A 230 2.83 3.72 24.28
CA VAL A 230 1.70 2.78 24.45
C VAL A 230 0.83 2.81 23.21
N TYR A 231 0.45 3.99 22.75
CA TYR A 231 -0.27 4.16 21.49
C TYR A 231 0.40 3.44 20.32
N TYR A 232 1.72 3.63 20.14
CA TYR A 232 2.46 3.02 19.04
C TYR A 232 2.49 1.49 19.13
N ILE A 233 2.73 0.94 20.31
CA ILE A 233 2.75 -0.51 20.55
C ILE A 233 1.37 -1.11 20.25
N VAL A 234 0.31 -0.53 20.80
CA VAL A 234 -1.06 -1.03 20.59
C VAL A 234 -1.48 -0.91 19.14
N LYS A 235 -1.21 0.22 18.49
CA LYS A 235 -1.41 0.40 17.05
C LYS A 235 -0.70 -0.68 16.23
N SER A 236 0.52 -1.03 16.61
CA SER A 236 1.30 -2.09 15.94
C SER A 236 0.69 -3.47 16.12
N ILE A 237 0.20 -3.79 17.32
CA ILE A 237 -0.50 -5.06 17.62
C ILE A 237 -1.81 -5.15 16.82
N ILE A 238 -2.59 -4.08 16.76
CA ILE A 238 -3.82 -4.02 15.97
C ILE A 238 -3.49 -4.19 14.48
N ALA A 239 -2.50 -3.46 13.96
CA ALA A 239 -2.06 -3.58 12.58
C ALA A 239 -1.66 -5.01 12.23
N PHE A 240 -0.91 -5.66 13.12
CA PHE A 240 -0.51 -7.08 13.00
C PHE A 240 -1.72 -8.01 12.94
N GLY A 241 -2.63 -7.89 13.90
CA GLY A 241 -3.82 -8.76 14.00
C GLY A 241 -4.77 -8.57 12.82
N VAL A 242 -5.04 -7.32 12.42
CA VAL A 242 -5.92 -7.02 11.27
C VAL A 242 -5.28 -7.48 9.96
N SER A 243 -4.03 -7.10 9.68
CA SER A 243 -3.37 -7.43 8.41
C SER A 243 -3.11 -8.94 8.28
N GLY A 244 -2.61 -9.58 9.34
CA GLY A 244 -2.40 -11.02 9.39
C GLY A 244 -3.72 -11.78 9.33
N GLY A 245 -4.71 -11.38 10.12
CA GLY A 245 -6.05 -11.99 10.14
C GLY A 245 -6.72 -11.95 8.76
N LEU A 246 -6.71 -10.78 8.08
CA LEU A 246 -7.25 -10.63 6.73
C LEU A 246 -6.54 -11.56 5.72
N ALA A 247 -5.21 -11.64 5.79
CA ALA A 247 -4.45 -12.53 4.91
C ALA A 247 -4.83 -14.01 5.11
N LEU A 248 -4.94 -14.44 6.35
CA LEU A 248 -5.31 -15.81 6.71
C LEU A 248 -6.78 -16.12 6.36
N ILE A 249 -7.69 -15.15 6.55
CA ILE A 249 -9.11 -15.27 6.15
C ILE A 249 -9.21 -15.41 4.63
N ALA A 250 -8.56 -14.53 3.86
CA ALA A 250 -8.60 -14.59 2.41
C ALA A 250 -8.06 -15.91 1.86
N TYR A 251 -6.98 -16.43 2.44
CA TYR A 251 -6.43 -17.74 2.10
C TYR A 251 -7.42 -18.89 2.37
N ARG A 252 -8.11 -18.86 3.53
CA ARG A 252 -9.14 -19.87 3.85
C ARG A 252 -10.35 -19.80 2.94
N LEU A 253 -10.80 -18.58 2.63
CA LEU A 253 -11.93 -18.37 1.74
C LEU A 253 -11.63 -18.90 0.33
N GLU A 254 -10.41 -18.72 -0.20
CA GLU A 254 -10.03 -19.33 -1.48
C GLU A 254 -10.10 -20.86 -1.42
N LYS A 255 -9.62 -21.49 -0.35
CA LYS A 255 -9.71 -22.95 -0.17
C LYS A 255 -11.14 -23.44 -0.03
N TRP A 256 -12.00 -22.70 0.69
CA TRP A 256 -13.40 -23.08 0.90
C TRP A 256 -14.27 -22.87 -0.34
N PHE A 257 -14.06 -21.76 -1.03
CA PHE A 257 -14.80 -21.45 -2.26
C PHE A 257 -14.07 -21.89 -3.53
N ALA A 258 -13.25 -22.97 -3.46
CA ALA A 258 -12.47 -23.46 -4.59
C ALA A 258 -13.31 -23.55 -5.86
N GLY A 259 -13.05 -22.64 -6.82
CA GLY A 259 -13.76 -22.54 -8.11
C GLY A 259 -14.85 -21.48 -8.20
N ARG A 260 -15.31 -20.83 -7.12
CA ARG A 260 -16.19 -19.65 -7.20
C ARG A 260 -15.37 -18.39 -7.40
N LYS A 261 -15.82 -17.52 -8.30
CA LYS A 261 -15.13 -16.26 -8.60
C LYS A 261 -15.57 -15.20 -7.60
N CYS A 262 -14.63 -14.65 -6.81
CA CYS A 262 -14.83 -13.38 -6.11
C CYS A 262 -14.54 -12.24 -7.11
N ASN A 263 -15.47 -12.05 -8.06
CA ASN A 263 -15.19 -11.33 -9.29
C ASN A 263 -14.74 -9.87 -9.09
N LEU A 264 -15.30 -9.14 -8.12
CA LEU A 264 -15.02 -7.71 -7.96
C LEU A 264 -13.67 -7.45 -7.27
N LEU A 265 -13.42 -8.03 -6.09
CA LEU A 265 -12.16 -7.81 -5.37
C LEU A 265 -10.96 -8.39 -6.10
N GLU A 266 -11.12 -9.57 -6.73
CA GLU A 266 -10.09 -10.18 -7.58
C GLU A 266 -9.75 -9.23 -8.76
N PHE A 267 -10.77 -8.70 -9.45
CA PHE A 267 -10.61 -7.73 -10.53
C PHE A 267 -9.91 -6.45 -10.08
N LEU A 268 -10.32 -5.86 -8.95
CA LEU A 268 -9.69 -4.66 -8.39
C LEU A 268 -8.24 -4.93 -7.97
N GLY A 269 -7.95 -6.12 -7.45
CA GLY A 269 -6.60 -6.54 -7.10
C GLY A 269 -5.67 -6.69 -8.29
N GLU A 270 -6.21 -7.16 -9.43
CA GLU A 270 -5.48 -7.20 -10.71
C GLU A 270 -5.08 -5.80 -11.19
N HIS A 271 -5.94 -4.81 -10.95
CA HIS A 271 -5.76 -3.41 -11.35
C HIS A 271 -5.27 -2.51 -10.20
N SER A 272 -4.82 -3.11 -9.09
CA SER A 272 -4.42 -2.35 -7.91
C SER A 272 -3.24 -1.41 -8.14
N LEU A 273 -2.34 -1.72 -9.09
CA LEU A 273 -1.21 -0.85 -9.44
C LEU A 273 -1.68 0.42 -10.15
N GLU A 274 -2.55 0.29 -11.13
CA GLU A 274 -3.11 1.40 -11.89
C GLU A 274 -3.93 2.33 -10.98
N ILE A 275 -4.78 1.74 -10.12
CA ILE A 275 -5.55 2.49 -9.13
C ILE A 275 -4.59 3.21 -8.18
N TYR A 276 -3.57 2.51 -7.65
CA TYR A 276 -2.61 3.11 -6.73
C TYR A 276 -1.86 4.29 -7.35
N LEU A 277 -1.40 4.17 -8.59
CA LEU A 277 -0.61 5.22 -9.24
C LEU A 277 -1.44 6.45 -9.61
N LEU A 278 -2.73 6.26 -9.92
CA LEU A 278 -3.56 7.33 -10.49
C LEU A 278 -4.60 7.90 -9.54
N HIS A 279 -5.04 7.16 -8.49
CA HIS A 279 -6.15 7.61 -7.63
C HIS A 279 -5.96 9.01 -7.06
N VAL A 280 -4.73 9.33 -6.64
CA VAL A 280 -4.45 10.62 -5.98
C VAL A 280 -4.72 11.84 -6.88
N PHE A 281 -4.55 11.70 -8.19
CA PHE A 281 -4.88 12.76 -9.15
C PHE A 281 -6.38 13.02 -9.19
N PHE A 282 -7.16 11.92 -9.25
CA PHE A 282 -8.62 12.00 -9.26
C PHE A 282 -9.17 12.44 -7.91
N THR A 283 -8.69 11.86 -6.80
CA THR A 283 -9.13 12.24 -5.45
C THR A 283 -8.87 13.73 -5.20
N THR A 284 -7.65 14.22 -5.45
CA THR A 284 -7.33 15.64 -5.26
C THR A 284 -8.15 16.54 -6.20
N GLY A 285 -8.33 16.13 -7.45
CA GLY A 285 -9.12 16.88 -8.43
C GLY A 285 -10.57 17.02 -8.01
N PHE A 286 -11.22 15.90 -7.65
CA PHE A 286 -12.62 15.91 -7.20
C PHE A 286 -12.82 16.64 -5.87
N LEU A 287 -11.91 16.46 -4.90
CA LEU A 287 -11.94 17.21 -3.66
C LEU A 287 -11.91 18.73 -3.92
N THR A 288 -11.09 19.18 -4.87
CA THR A 288 -11.00 20.61 -5.22
C THR A 288 -12.26 21.10 -5.93
N VAL A 289 -12.83 20.29 -6.84
CA VAL A 289 -14.06 20.66 -7.56
C VAL A 289 -15.25 20.68 -6.60
N PHE A 290 -15.41 19.67 -5.76
CA PHE A 290 -16.54 19.54 -4.84
C PHE A 290 -16.52 20.60 -3.75
N ASP A 291 -15.34 20.95 -3.26
CA ASP A 291 -15.13 22.09 -2.35
C ASP A 291 -15.63 23.40 -2.98
N LYS A 292 -15.24 23.70 -4.23
CA LYS A 292 -15.67 24.89 -4.94
C LYS A 292 -17.18 24.92 -5.30
N LEU A 293 -17.77 23.75 -5.53
CA LEU A 293 -19.19 23.60 -5.85
C LEU A 293 -20.08 23.43 -4.61
N HIS A 294 -19.47 23.43 -3.43
CA HIS A 294 -20.14 23.17 -2.15
C HIS A 294 -20.93 21.84 -2.14
N ILE A 295 -20.36 20.81 -2.80
CA ILE A 295 -20.90 19.45 -2.78
C ILE A 295 -20.29 18.76 -1.57
N ASP A 296 -21.04 18.70 -0.50
CA ASP A 296 -20.65 18.13 0.79
C ASP A 296 -21.43 16.85 1.15
N GLY A 297 -21.21 16.35 2.35
CA GLY A 297 -21.94 15.21 2.91
C GLY A 297 -21.58 13.86 2.32
N LEU A 298 -22.36 12.84 2.70
CA LEU A 298 -22.11 11.44 2.35
C LEU A 298 -22.10 11.18 0.84
N LEU A 299 -22.96 11.85 0.09
CA LEU A 299 -23.02 11.69 -1.36
C LEU A 299 -21.72 12.17 -2.02
N GLY A 300 -21.22 13.35 -1.60
CA GLY A 300 -19.93 13.89 -2.08
C GLY A 300 -18.78 12.92 -1.79
N LEU A 301 -18.69 12.41 -0.56
CA LEU A 301 -17.68 11.44 -0.15
C LEU A 301 -17.73 10.18 -1.01
N LEU A 302 -18.91 9.59 -1.18
CA LEU A 302 -19.09 8.36 -1.97
C LEU A 302 -18.75 8.57 -3.45
N LEU A 303 -19.14 9.71 -4.03
CA LEU A 303 -18.82 10.04 -5.42
C LEU A 303 -17.31 10.20 -5.62
N ILE A 304 -16.61 10.93 -4.74
CA ILE A 304 -15.14 11.07 -4.79
C ILE A 304 -14.49 9.70 -4.73
N PHE A 305 -14.89 8.86 -3.77
CA PHE A 305 -14.35 7.52 -3.59
C PHE A 305 -14.56 6.66 -4.85
N ILE A 306 -15.80 6.53 -5.33
CA ILE A 306 -16.15 5.70 -6.48
C ILE A 306 -15.41 6.15 -7.74
N LEU A 307 -15.41 7.46 -8.02
CA LEU A 307 -14.73 8.01 -9.19
C LEU A 307 -13.21 7.83 -9.10
N SER A 308 -12.64 7.95 -7.91
CA SER A 308 -11.20 7.73 -7.67
C SER A 308 -10.77 6.25 -7.78
N VAL A 309 -11.70 5.31 -7.74
CA VAL A 309 -11.46 3.90 -8.06
C VAL A 309 -11.67 3.62 -9.55
N ILE A 310 -12.77 4.10 -10.15
CA ILE A 310 -13.17 3.75 -11.52
C ILE A 310 -12.31 4.45 -12.56
N LEU A 311 -12.06 5.75 -12.42
CA LEU A 311 -11.36 6.53 -13.45
C LEU A 311 -9.92 6.12 -13.69
N PRO A 312 -9.12 5.72 -12.67
CA PRO A 312 -7.83 5.08 -12.91
C PRO A 312 -7.89 3.85 -13.83
N MET A 313 -8.90 3.00 -13.64
CA MET A 313 -9.07 1.80 -14.48
C MET A 313 -9.50 2.17 -15.90
N VAL A 314 -10.38 3.17 -16.05
CA VAL A 314 -10.77 3.70 -17.36
C VAL A 314 -9.56 4.30 -18.07
N ALA A 315 -8.74 5.10 -17.38
CA ALA A 315 -7.51 5.66 -17.93
C ALA A 315 -6.54 4.56 -18.38
N ALA A 316 -6.34 3.53 -17.56
CA ALA A 316 -5.51 2.38 -17.93
C ALA A 316 -6.07 1.62 -19.14
N TRP A 317 -7.41 1.46 -19.24
CA TRP A 317 -8.07 0.86 -20.39
C TRP A 317 -7.86 1.69 -21.66
N ILE A 318 -8.00 3.02 -21.59
CA ILE A 318 -7.73 3.93 -22.72
C ILE A 318 -6.27 3.79 -23.15
N LEU A 319 -5.31 3.85 -22.23
CA LEU A 319 -3.89 3.68 -22.50
C LEU A 319 -3.58 2.33 -23.18
N LYS A 320 -4.31 1.27 -22.80
CA LYS A 320 -4.21 -0.03 -23.45
C LYS A 320 -4.72 0.00 -24.90
N LYS A 321 -5.83 0.71 -25.17
CA LYS A 321 -6.39 0.87 -26.52
C LYS A 321 -5.45 1.64 -27.45
N ILE A 322 -4.79 2.68 -26.96
CA ILE A 322 -3.82 3.47 -27.74
C ILE A 322 -2.40 2.93 -27.67
N LYS A 323 -2.20 1.70 -27.13
CA LYS A 323 -0.92 0.97 -27.02
C LYS A 323 0.16 1.68 -26.19
N LEU A 324 -0.20 2.58 -25.30
CA LEU A 324 0.71 3.28 -24.39
C LEU A 324 0.76 2.64 -22.98
N TYR A 325 -0.06 1.63 -22.72
CA TYR A 325 -0.16 0.99 -21.39
C TYR A 325 1.20 0.45 -20.91
N ASP A 326 1.93 -0.31 -21.75
CA ASP A 326 3.20 -0.91 -21.35
C ASP A 326 4.29 0.16 -21.19
N LEU A 327 4.25 1.25 -21.95
CA LEU A 327 5.16 2.39 -21.76
C LEU A 327 4.99 3.02 -20.38
N VAL A 328 3.73 3.19 -19.93
CA VAL A 328 3.39 3.87 -18.67
C VAL A 328 3.54 2.95 -17.47
N PHE A 329 3.01 1.71 -17.51
CA PHE A 329 2.93 0.82 -16.35
C PHE A 329 3.98 -0.30 -16.35
N ARG A 330 4.62 -0.61 -17.49
CA ARG A 330 5.63 -1.66 -17.65
C ARG A 330 6.82 -1.20 -18.48
N PRO A 331 7.43 -0.03 -18.19
CA PRO A 331 8.42 0.61 -19.06
C PRO A 331 9.62 -0.28 -19.40
N VAL A 332 10.09 -1.09 -18.47
CA VAL A 332 11.21 -2.02 -18.67
C VAL A 332 10.88 -3.13 -19.68
N SER A 333 9.65 -3.60 -19.71
CA SER A 333 9.19 -4.59 -20.69
C SER A 333 9.03 -3.96 -22.06
N TYR A 334 8.53 -2.73 -22.13
CA TYR A 334 8.37 -1.98 -23.38
C TYR A 334 9.69 -1.74 -24.10
N ILE A 335 10.74 -1.32 -23.38
CA ILE A 335 12.08 -1.08 -23.95
C ILE A 335 12.68 -2.34 -24.60
N LYS A 336 12.43 -3.53 -24.03
CA LYS A 336 12.93 -4.80 -24.57
C LYS A 336 12.18 -5.25 -25.83
N THR A 337 10.87 -5.05 -25.90
CA THR A 337 10.08 -5.42 -27.09
C THR A 337 10.34 -4.47 -28.26
N GLY A 338 10.69 -3.20 -27.99
CA GLY A 338 11.07 -2.22 -29.03
C GLY A 338 12.42 -2.45 -29.66
N LYS A 339 13.32 -3.23 -29.04
CA LYS A 339 14.64 -3.57 -29.63
C LYS A 339 14.57 -4.81 -30.54
N ASN A 340 13.46 -5.52 -30.57
CA ASN A 340 13.24 -6.71 -31.42
C ASN A 340 12.28 -6.42 -32.59
N LYS A 341 12.00 -5.17 -32.88
CA LYS A 341 11.34 -4.69 -34.10
C LYS A 341 12.33 -3.83 -34.90
#